data_7e2fadf046e7490c0a102cdbf2ce1423
#
_entry.id   7e2fadf046e7490c0a102cdbf2ce1423
#
_cell.length_a   1.000
_cell.length_b   1.000
_cell.length_c   1.000
_cell.angle_alpha   90.00
_cell.angle_beta   90.00
_cell.angle_gamma   90.00
#
_symmetry.space_group_name_H-M   'P 1'
#
loop_
_entity.id
_entity.type
_entity.pdbx_description
1 polymer ?
#
loop_
_entity_poly.entity_id
_entity_poly.type
_entity_poly.pdbx_seq_one_letter_code
_entity_poly.pdbx_strand_id
1 'polypeptide(L)'
;MKDQYVILTGSKNNAGDYLIKYRAKQLFSDLRPDRKIIDINGWEQLNTEKLAIINQSKALILMGGPALIKNMVPKVYALTNNLEDIKVPIIMMGTGWKSQRGNWEDTYSYPLNVKTSSLLKKIDNSGYQSSVRDYHTLNAIRFNGFNNFLMTGCPAYYDRDFIKTELQLKEVNKVAFSLGVAFIESPSMEKLMKEN
;
A
#
# COMPACT_ATOMS: atom_id res chain seq x y z
N MET A 1 -27.37 -7.78 2.82
CA MET A 1 -26.40 -7.14 1.87
C MET A 1 -25.09 -6.95 2.60
N LYS A 2 -23.97 -7.09 1.91
CA LYS A 2 -22.65 -6.85 2.50
C LYS A 2 -22.43 -5.34 2.65
N ASP A 3 -22.46 -4.81 3.88
CA ASP A 3 -22.47 -3.35 4.15
C ASP A 3 -21.13 -2.83 4.68
N GLN A 4 -20.06 -3.62 4.53
CA GLN A 4 -18.77 -3.28 5.10
C GLN A 4 -17.61 -3.55 4.16
N TYR A 5 -16.51 -2.82 4.39
CA TYR A 5 -15.18 -3.10 3.87
C TYR A 5 -14.27 -3.53 5.02
N VAL A 6 -13.34 -4.42 4.74
CA VAL A 6 -12.24 -4.73 5.66
C VAL A 6 -10.96 -4.09 5.13
N ILE A 7 -10.26 -3.37 5.99
CA ILE A 7 -8.97 -2.77 5.68
C ILE A 7 -7.88 -3.53 6.45
N LEU A 8 -6.84 -3.96 5.74
CA LEU A 8 -5.60 -4.48 6.35
C LEU A 8 -4.53 -3.40 6.36
N THR A 9 -3.97 -3.15 7.54
CA THR A 9 -2.78 -2.29 7.70
C THR A 9 -1.54 -3.17 7.77
N GLY A 10 -0.51 -2.84 7.00
CA GLY A 10 0.70 -3.66 6.89
C GLY A 10 1.79 -3.40 7.92
N SER A 11 1.65 -2.38 8.79
CA SER A 11 2.69 -1.99 9.75
C SER A 11 2.15 -1.84 11.16
N LYS A 12 3.03 -2.19 12.15
CA LYS A 12 2.72 -2.09 13.59
C LYS A 12 3.02 -0.70 14.16
N ASN A 13 4.12 -0.07 13.75
CA ASN A 13 4.73 1.06 14.44
C ASN A 13 5.17 2.16 13.45
N ASN A 14 4.37 2.44 12.43
CA ASN A 14 4.69 3.47 11.45
C ASN A 14 3.56 4.50 11.38
N ALA A 15 3.85 5.71 11.89
CA ALA A 15 2.89 6.81 11.88
C ALA A 15 2.39 7.15 10.45
N GLY A 16 3.25 7.00 9.42
CA GLY A 16 2.88 7.20 8.02
C GLY A 16 1.81 6.21 7.55
N ASP A 17 1.92 4.94 7.92
CA ASP A 17 0.91 3.94 7.56
C ASP A 17 -0.42 4.17 8.30
N TYR A 18 -0.38 4.68 9.53
CA TYR A 18 -1.59 5.10 10.23
C TYR A 18 -2.24 6.33 9.58
N LEU A 19 -1.46 7.31 9.13
CA LEU A 19 -1.97 8.47 8.39
C LEU A 19 -2.62 8.04 7.07
N ILE A 20 -1.97 7.15 6.31
CA ILE A 20 -2.51 6.56 5.08
C ILE A 20 -3.88 5.93 5.34
N LYS A 21 -3.97 5.10 6.37
CA LYS A 21 -5.23 4.46 6.75
C LYS A 21 -6.29 5.47 7.19
N TYR A 22 -5.92 6.44 8.00
CA TYR A 22 -6.83 7.48 8.48
C TYR A 22 -7.47 8.27 7.31
N ARG A 23 -6.65 8.75 6.38
CA ARG A 23 -7.11 9.49 5.20
C ARG A 23 -7.96 8.62 4.27
N ALA A 24 -7.58 7.37 4.08
CA ALA A 24 -8.39 6.43 3.30
C ALA A 24 -9.76 6.19 3.94
N LYS A 25 -9.83 6.04 5.27
CA LYS A 25 -11.11 5.90 5.99
C LYS A 25 -11.99 7.14 5.85
N GLN A 26 -11.41 8.34 5.93
CA GLN A 26 -12.14 9.58 5.68
C GLN A 26 -12.73 9.57 4.27
N LEU A 27 -11.93 9.26 3.24
CA LEU A 27 -12.39 9.19 1.86
C LEU A 27 -13.53 8.17 1.69
N PHE A 28 -13.41 6.98 2.29
CA PHE A 28 -14.48 5.98 2.25
C PHE A 28 -15.76 6.47 2.94
N SER A 29 -15.63 7.09 4.11
CA SER A 29 -16.79 7.63 4.84
C SER A 29 -17.54 8.71 4.04
N ASP A 30 -16.80 9.46 3.24
CA ASP A 30 -17.37 10.51 2.40
C ASP A 30 -18.04 9.98 1.13
N LEU A 31 -17.37 9.05 0.46
CA LEU A 31 -17.83 8.51 -0.83
C LEU A 31 -18.82 7.35 -0.65
N ARG A 32 -18.73 6.65 0.46
CA ARG A 32 -19.57 5.49 0.80
C ARG A 32 -19.99 5.51 2.26
N PRO A 33 -20.77 6.53 2.68
CA PRO A 33 -21.27 6.65 4.04
C PRO A 33 -22.19 5.48 4.45
N ASP A 34 -22.70 4.75 3.44
CA ASP A 34 -23.48 3.52 3.59
C ASP A 34 -22.66 2.30 3.99
N ARG A 35 -21.33 2.43 4.14
CA ARG A 35 -20.41 1.31 4.41
C ARG A 35 -19.72 1.44 5.75
N LYS A 36 -19.76 0.38 6.54
CA LYS A 36 -18.91 0.24 7.73
C LYS A 36 -17.50 -0.15 7.34
N ILE A 37 -16.50 0.39 8.02
CA ILE A 37 -15.09 0.06 7.82
C ILE A 37 -14.59 -0.71 9.04
N ILE A 38 -14.05 -1.89 8.81
CA ILE A 38 -13.46 -2.76 9.83
C ILE A 38 -11.95 -2.79 9.63
N ASP A 39 -11.19 -2.50 10.67
CA ASP A 39 -9.74 -2.59 10.70
C ASP A 39 -9.28 -3.97 11.17
N ILE A 40 -8.37 -4.59 10.42
CA ILE A 40 -7.68 -5.81 10.82
C ILE A 40 -6.17 -5.61 10.64
N ASN A 41 -5.38 -6.16 11.56
CA ASN A 41 -3.93 -6.14 11.47
C ASN A 41 -3.45 -7.08 10.36
N GLY A 42 -2.80 -6.53 9.33
CA GLY A 42 -2.32 -7.32 8.19
C GLY A 42 -1.11 -8.21 8.49
N TRP A 43 -0.35 -7.90 9.54
CA TRP A 43 0.81 -8.71 9.97
C TRP A 43 0.44 -9.96 10.78
N GLU A 44 -0.82 -10.12 11.15
CA GLU A 44 -1.34 -11.30 11.81
C GLU A 44 -1.99 -12.23 10.80
N GLN A 45 -1.72 -13.53 10.91
CA GLN A 45 -2.39 -14.52 10.08
C GLN A 45 -3.90 -14.47 10.35
N LEU A 46 -4.68 -14.56 9.27
CA LEU A 46 -6.13 -14.59 9.36
C LEU A 46 -6.58 -15.92 9.96
N ASN A 47 -7.18 -15.84 11.13
CA ASN A 47 -7.87 -16.96 11.74
C ASN A 47 -9.28 -17.11 11.16
N THR A 48 -10.00 -18.15 11.58
CA THR A 48 -11.35 -18.48 11.08
C THR A 48 -12.33 -17.31 11.29
N GLU A 49 -12.25 -16.62 12.43
CA GLU A 49 -13.13 -15.49 12.75
C GLU A 49 -12.87 -14.29 11.83
N LYS A 50 -11.59 -13.86 11.69
CA LYS A 50 -11.20 -12.77 10.80
C LYS A 50 -11.57 -13.09 9.35
N LEU A 51 -11.36 -14.32 8.92
CA LEU A 51 -11.72 -14.79 7.58
C LEU A 51 -13.23 -14.74 7.34
N ALA A 52 -14.03 -15.12 8.35
CA ALA A 52 -15.48 -15.01 8.27
C ALA A 52 -15.94 -13.55 8.11
N ILE A 53 -15.36 -12.62 8.89
CA ILE A 53 -15.63 -11.18 8.77
C ILE A 53 -15.28 -10.68 7.36
N ILE A 54 -14.12 -11.06 6.83
CA ILE A 54 -13.69 -10.69 5.48
C ILE A 54 -14.68 -11.21 4.44
N ASN A 55 -15.06 -12.47 4.53
CA ASN A 55 -15.94 -13.11 3.54
C ASN A 55 -17.40 -12.61 3.60
N GLN A 56 -17.78 -12.00 4.71
CA GLN A 56 -19.07 -11.29 4.86
C GLN A 56 -18.97 -9.83 4.39
N SER A 57 -17.80 -9.34 4.03
CA SER A 57 -17.57 -7.97 3.57
C SER A 57 -17.74 -7.83 2.06
N LYS A 58 -17.75 -6.59 1.57
CA LYS A 58 -17.82 -6.26 0.15
C LYS A 58 -16.47 -6.48 -0.54
N ALA A 59 -15.39 -6.13 0.15
CA ALA A 59 -14.02 -6.30 -0.31
C ALA A 59 -13.04 -6.32 0.86
N LEU A 60 -11.86 -6.88 0.62
CA LEU A 60 -10.67 -6.78 1.45
C LEU A 60 -9.73 -5.77 0.81
N ILE A 61 -9.35 -4.72 1.56
CA ILE A 61 -8.51 -3.64 1.08
C ILE A 61 -7.14 -3.71 1.75
N LEU A 62 -6.11 -3.88 0.95
CA LEU A 62 -4.72 -3.83 1.40
C LEU A 62 -4.25 -2.38 1.35
N MET A 63 -4.12 -1.77 2.53
CA MET A 63 -3.76 -0.36 2.62
C MET A 63 -2.27 -0.17 2.43
N GLY A 64 -1.97 0.86 1.66
CA GLY A 64 -0.71 1.47 1.26
C GLY A 64 0.54 1.25 2.11
N GLY A 65 1.44 2.22 2.07
CA GLY A 65 2.80 2.08 2.56
C GLY A 65 3.70 1.35 1.56
N PRO A 66 5.00 1.17 1.83
CA PRO A 66 5.95 0.50 0.94
C PRO A 66 5.80 -1.03 1.03
N ALA A 67 4.60 -1.54 0.74
CA ALA A 67 4.25 -2.94 0.96
C ALA A 67 4.71 -3.87 -0.16
N LEU A 68 4.90 -3.37 -1.39
CA LEU A 68 5.39 -4.20 -2.50
C LEU A 68 6.87 -4.50 -2.31
N ILE A 69 7.13 -5.68 -1.78
CA ILE A 69 8.44 -6.30 -1.62
C ILE A 69 8.40 -7.72 -2.15
N LYS A 70 9.57 -8.34 -2.40
CA LYS A 70 9.67 -9.73 -2.87
C LYS A 70 8.75 -10.68 -2.08
N ASN A 71 8.76 -10.55 -0.77
CA ASN A 71 8.00 -11.40 0.16
C ASN A 71 6.84 -10.63 0.79
N MET A 72 6.09 -9.83 0.03
CA MET A 72 4.93 -9.10 0.54
C MET A 72 3.98 -10.04 1.31
N VAL A 73 3.79 -11.24 0.76
CA VAL A 73 3.16 -12.35 1.46
C VAL A 73 4.24 -13.37 1.83
N PRO A 74 4.39 -13.71 3.11
CA PRO A 74 3.59 -13.32 4.29
C PRO A 74 4.19 -12.15 5.09
N LYS A 75 5.29 -11.52 4.64
CA LYS A 75 6.08 -10.61 5.48
C LYS A 75 5.34 -9.30 5.83
N VAL A 76 4.55 -8.77 4.91
CA VAL A 76 3.75 -7.54 5.13
C VAL A 76 2.31 -7.94 5.44
N TYR A 77 1.73 -8.77 4.60
CA TYR A 77 0.38 -9.31 4.78
C TYR A 77 0.48 -10.82 5.00
N ALA A 78 0.22 -11.23 6.22
CA ALA A 78 0.30 -12.65 6.58
C ALA A 78 -0.82 -13.48 5.95
N LEU A 79 -1.98 -12.89 5.74
CA LEU A 79 -3.18 -13.47 5.09
C LEU A 79 -3.49 -14.90 5.56
N THR A 80 -3.91 -15.76 4.63
CA THR A 80 -4.17 -17.18 4.85
C THR A 80 -3.19 -18.02 4.03
N ASN A 81 -3.04 -19.29 4.37
CA ASN A 81 -2.20 -20.22 3.62
C ASN A 81 -2.73 -20.48 2.22
N ASN A 82 -4.05 -20.51 2.06
CA ASN A 82 -4.73 -20.67 0.79
C ASN A 82 -5.52 -19.39 0.46
N LEU A 83 -5.08 -18.62 -0.52
CA LEU A 83 -5.75 -17.39 -0.93
C LEU A 83 -7.19 -17.61 -1.43
N GLU A 84 -7.53 -18.82 -1.83
CA GLU A 84 -8.89 -19.16 -2.24
C GLU A 84 -9.89 -19.19 -1.08
N ASP A 85 -9.42 -19.18 0.17
CA ASP A 85 -10.29 -19.03 1.34
C ASP A 85 -10.89 -17.62 1.43
N ILE A 86 -10.26 -16.63 0.81
CA ILE A 86 -10.77 -15.26 0.69
C ILE A 86 -11.71 -15.19 -0.52
N LYS A 87 -13.02 -15.14 -0.25
CA LYS A 87 -14.09 -15.21 -1.26
C LYS A 87 -14.53 -13.85 -1.80
N VAL A 88 -13.95 -12.76 -1.32
CA VAL A 88 -14.27 -11.41 -1.73
C VAL A 88 -13.13 -10.81 -2.57
N PRO A 89 -13.40 -9.80 -3.40
CA PRO A 89 -12.35 -9.07 -4.08
C PRO A 89 -11.30 -8.56 -3.11
N ILE A 90 -10.03 -8.71 -3.49
CA ILE A 90 -8.90 -8.10 -2.80
C ILE A 90 -8.46 -6.90 -3.64
N ILE A 91 -8.32 -5.74 -3.02
CA ILE A 91 -7.98 -4.48 -3.68
C ILE A 91 -6.79 -3.86 -2.97
N MET A 92 -5.77 -3.46 -3.70
CA MET A 92 -4.68 -2.64 -3.18
C MET A 92 -5.03 -1.15 -3.32
N MET A 93 -4.72 -0.36 -2.30
CA MET A 93 -4.98 1.09 -2.32
C MET A 93 -3.73 1.87 -1.94
N GLY A 94 -3.15 2.55 -2.94
CA GLY A 94 -1.99 3.43 -2.75
C GLY A 94 -0.73 2.71 -2.27
N THR A 95 -0.54 1.46 -2.64
CA THR A 95 0.64 0.67 -2.26
C THR A 95 1.87 1.19 -2.99
N GLY A 96 2.99 1.29 -2.29
CA GLY A 96 4.30 1.59 -2.85
C GLY A 96 5.24 0.40 -2.82
N TRP A 97 6.27 0.47 -3.62
CA TRP A 97 7.35 -0.51 -3.65
C TRP A 97 8.50 -0.12 -2.72
N LYS A 98 9.37 -1.07 -2.45
CA LYS A 98 10.66 -0.84 -1.84
C LYS A 98 11.74 -1.35 -2.80
N SER A 99 12.51 -0.43 -3.41
CA SER A 99 13.68 -0.81 -4.20
C SER A 99 14.67 -1.59 -3.35
N GLN A 100 15.36 -2.56 -3.96
CA GLN A 100 16.39 -3.35 -3.29
C GLN A 100 17.74 -2.63 -3.29
N ARG A 101 18.04 -1.93 -4.37
CA ARG A 101 19.33 -1.27 -4.61
C ARG A 101 19.27 0.26 -4.56
N GLY A 102 18.08 0.82 -4.37
CA GLY A 102 17.85 2.26 -4.47
C GLY A 102 17.83 2.78 -5.92
N ASN A 103 17.74 1.88 -6.89
CA ASN A 103 17.76 2.19 -8.32
C ASN A 103 16.37 2.00 -8.90
N TRP A 104 15.90 2.93 -9.73
CA TRP A 104 14.62 2.84 -10.43
C TRP A 104 14.58 1.69 -11.45
N GLU A 105 15.74 1.27 -11.97
CA GLU A 105 15.87 0.13 -12.88
C GLU A 105 15.42 -1.20 -12.25
N ASP A 106 15.38 -1.27 -10.91
CA ASP A 106 14.83 -2.43 -10.20
C ASP A 106 13.39 -2.74 -10.63
N THR A 107 12.65 -1.77 -11.17
CA THR A 107 11.26 -1.97 -11.62
C THR A 107 11.15 -2.94 -12.80
N TYR A 108 12.15 -3.00 -13.68
CA TYR A 108 12.10 -3.84 -14.89
C TYR A 108 12.20 -5.34 -14.59
N SER A 109 12.82 -5.71 -13.48
CA SER A 109 13.02 -7.10 -13.08
C SER A 109 12.74 -7.32 -11.58
N TYR A 110 11.72 -6.66 -11.08
CA TYR A 110 11.39 -6.70 -9.65
C TYR A 110 11.04 -8.12 -9.20
N PRO A 111 11.81 -8.72 -8.27
CA PRO A 111 11.59 -10.09 -7.87
C PRO A 111 10.36 -10.22 -6.99
N LEU A 112 9.53 -11.21 -7.29
CA LEU A 112 8.38 -11.59 -6.47
C LEU A 112 8.48 -13.07 -6.11
N ASN A 113 8.16 -13.43 -4.87
CA ASN A 113 8.01 -14.83 -4.52
C ASN A 113 6.65 -15.36 -5.02
N VAL A 114 6.50 -16.68 -5.04
CA VAL A 114 5.30 -17.36 -5.54
C VAL A 114 4.03 -16.86 -4.84
N LYS A 115 4.05 -16.69 -3.52
CA LYS A 115 2.88 -16.23 -2.75
C LYS A 115 2.49 -14.79 -3.09
N THR A 116 3.45 -13.90 -3.24
CA THR A 116 3.20 -12.51 -3.66
C THR A 116 2.66 -12.46 -5.08
N SER A 117 3.24 -13.23 -6.01
CA SER A 117 2.75 -13.33 -7.38
C SER A 117 1.32 -13.90 -7.44
N SER A 118 1.02 -14.91 -6.64
CA SER A 118 -0.34 -15.47 -6.54
C SER A 118 -1.35 -14.46 -6.02
N LEU A 119 -0.96 -13.65 -5.02
CA LEU A 119 -1.82 -12.57 -4.52
C LEU A 119 -2.07 -11.52 -5.61
N LEU A 120 -1.02 -11.05 -6.29
CA LEU A 120 -1.16 -10.05 -7.37
C LEU A 120 -2.01 -10.59 -8.52
N LYS A 121 -1.86 -11.86 -8.88
CA LYS A 121 -2.71 -12.51 -9.88
C LYS A 121 -4.18 -12.55 -9.46
N LYS A 122 -4.46 -12.86 -8.20
CA LYS A 122 -5.84 -12.87 -7.67
C LYS A 122 -6.43 -11.45 -7.67
N ILE A 123 -5.65 -10.43 -7.35
CA ILE A 123 -6.05 -9.03 -7.42
C ILE A 123 -6.32 -8.62 -8.88
N ASP A 124 -5.40 -8.90 -9.78
CA ASP A 124 -5.48 -8.56 -11.20
C ASP A 124 -6.73 -9.15 -11.87
N ASN A 125 -7.08 -10.38 -11.52
CA ASN A 125 -8.23 -11.11 -12.03
C ASN A 125 -9.56 -10.79 -11.30
N SER A 126 -9.57 -9.90 -10.33
CA SER A 126 -10.76 -9.61 -9.50
C SER A 126 -11.87 -8.86 -10.23
N GLY A 127 -11.57 -8.26 -11.39
CA GLY A 127 -12.47 -7.37 -12.12
C GLY A 127 -12.53 -5.94 -11.54
N TYR A 128 -11.78 -5.64 -10.48
CA TYR A 128 -11.68 -4.32 -9.87
C TYR A 128 -10.27 -3.78 -10.01
N GLN A 129 -10.15 -2.50 -10.35
CA GLN A 129 -8.85 -1.84 -10.41
C GLN A 129 -8.29 -1.63 -9.01
N SER A 130 -7.01 -1.95 -8.85
CA SER A 130 -6.22 -1.62 -7.68
C SER A 130 -5.36 -0.38 -7.92
N SER A 131 -4.93 0.29 -6.87
CA SER A 131 -4.13 1.48 -7.02
C SER A 131 -2.78 1.41 -6.30
N VAL A 132 -1.81 2.10 -6.89
CA VAL A 132 -0.45 2.26 -6.37
C VAL A 132 -0.12 3.74 -6.23
N ARG A 133 0.87 4.06 -5.38
CA ARG A 133 1.18 5.44 -5.05
C ARG A 133 2.16 6.14 -6.00
N ASP A 134 2.90 5.38 -6.82
CA ASP A 134 3.93 5.90 -7.71
C ASP A 134 4.08 5.04 -8.97
N TYR A 135 4.68 5.62 -10.01
CA TYR A 135 4.89 4.95 -11.29
C TYR A 135 5.93 3.83 -11.24
N HIS A 136 6.91 3.89 -10.33
CA HIS A 136 7.87 2.79 -10.17
C HIS A 136 7.17 1.54 -9.66
N THR A 137 6.27 1.69 -8.68
CA THR A 137 5.43 0.59 -8.22
C THR A 137 4.55 0.04 -9.34
N LEU A 138 3.92 0.93 -10.12
CA LEU A 138 3.09 0.53 -11.26
C LEU A 138 3.90 -0.27 -12.29
N ASN A 139 5.09 0.21 -12.63
CA ASN A 139 5.98 -0.45 -13.57
C ASN A 139 6.45 -1.82 -13.04
N ALA A 140 6.87 -1.89 -11.76
CA ALA A 140 7.26 -3.16 -11.14
C ALA A 140 6.15 -4.22 -11.22
N ILE A 141 4.89 -3.81 -11.05
CA ILE A 141 3.73 -4.69 -11.17
C ILE A 141 3.49 -5.09 -12.63
N ARG A 142 3.52 -4.12 -13.56
CA ARG A 142 3.29 -4.35 -14.99
C ARG A 142 4.34 -5.22 -15.65
N PHE A 143 5.62 -5.01 -15.33
CA PHE A 143 6.70 -5.86 -15.84
C PHE A 143 6.63 -7.31 -15.31
N ASN A 144 5.92 -7.54 -14.20
CA ASN A 144 5.57 -8.87 -13.73
C ASN A 144 4.28 -9.44 -14.37
N GLY A 145 3.68 -8.74 -15.34
CA GLY A 145 2.55 -9.21 -16.14
C GLY A 145 1.16 -8.89 -15.55
N PHE A 146 1.06 -8.03 -14.52
CA PHE A 146 -0.21 -7.65 -13.92
C PHE A 146 -0.63 -6.24 -14.39
N ASN A 147 -1.83 -6.09 -14.97
CA ASN A 147 -2.23 -4.90 -15.71
C ASN A 147 -3.41 -4.14 -15.12
N ASN A 148 -4.18 -4.74 -14.20
CA ASN A 148 -5.38 -4.12 -13.63
C ASN A 148 -5.05 -3.18 -12.45
N PHE A 149 -4.02 -2.36 -12.65
CA PHE A 149 -3.52 -1.40 -11.66
C PHE A 149 -3.40 -0.02 -12.27
N LEU A 150 -3.62 1.02 -11.45
CA LEU A 150 -3.42 2.41 -11.85
C LEU A 150 -2.67 3.20 -10.75
N MET A 151 -2.01 4.28 -11.14
CA MET A 151 -1.35 5.17 -10.21
C MET A 151 -2.35 6.26 -9.76
N THR A 152 -2.62 6.32 -8.45
CA THR A 152 -3.51 7.33 -7.85
C THR A 152 -2.82 8.22 -6.83
N GLY A 153 -1.57 7.94 -6.51
CA GLY A 153 -0.87 8.60 -5.42
C GLY A 153 -1.06 7.92 -4.07
N CYS A 154 -0.43 8.49 -3.07
CA CYS A 154 -0.52 7.99 -1.69
C CYS A 154 -1.79 8.49 -1.00
N PRO A 155 -2.59 7.62 -0.36
CA PRO A 155 -3.78 8.06 0.37
C PRO A 155 -3.51 9.10 1.47
N ALA A 156 -2.28 9.24 1.97
CA ALA A 156 -1.92 10.30 2.91
C ALA A 156 -2.23 11.70 2.38
N TYR A 157 -2.26 11.89 1.06
CA TYR A 157 -2.60 13.16 0.40
C TYR A 157 -4.09 13.33 0.11
N TYR A 158 -4.93 12.35 0.42
CA TYR A 158 -6.38 12.43 0.17
C TYR A 158 -7.08 13.25 1.26
N ASP A 159 -6.65 14.50 1.40
CA ASP A 159 -7.29 15.47 2.27
C ASP A 159 -8.33 16.27 1.47
N ARG A 160 -9.61 16.20 1.87
CA ARG A 160 -10.70 16.84 1.14
C ARG A 160 -10.55 18.35 1.03
N ASP A 161 -10.02 18.95 2.07
CA ASP A 161 -9.89 20.40 2.14
C ASP A 161 -8.78 20.91 1.20
N PHE A 162 -7.84 20.03 0.84
CA PHE A 162 -6.66 20.38 0.06
C PHE A 162 -6.57 19.68 -1.31
N ILE A 163 -7.32 18.60 -1.55
CA ILE A 163 -7.18 17.79 -2.78
C ILE A 163 -7.46 18.57 -4.08
N LYS A 164 -8.22 19.68 -3.99
CA LYS A 164 -8.52 20.58 -5.10
C LYS A 164 -7.77 21.91 -5.04
N THR A 165 -6.87 22.06 -4.07
CA THR A 165 -6.10 23.28 -3.90
C THR A 165 -4.99 23.32 -4.94
N GLU A 166 -4.96 24.37 -5.76
CA GLU A 166 -3.86 24.60 -6.69
C GLU A 166 -2.58 24.93 -5.93
N LEU A 167 -1.48 24.31 -6.35
CA LEU A 167 -0.16 24.61 -5.81
C LEU A 167 0.24 26.02 -6.24
N GLN A 168 0.22 26.96 -5.30
CA GLN A 168 0.75 28.31 -5.54
C GLN A 168 2.26 28.29 -5.31
N LEU A 169 3.02 28.44 -6.40
CA LEU A 169 4.46 28.64 -6.32
C LEU A 169 4.71 30.04 -5.75
N LYS A 170 5.24 30.09 -4.54
CA LYS A 170 5.71 31.31 -3.88
C LYS A 170 7.23 31.37 -3.94
N GLU A 171 7.78 32.55 -3.70
CA GLU A 171 9.23 32.71 -3.54
C GLU A 171 9.73 31.76 -2.42
N VAL A 172 10.74 30.96 -2.74
CA VAL A 172 11.32 30.01 -1.80
C VAL A 172 12.26 30.72 -0.86
N ASN A 173 11.84 30.96 0.36
CA ASN A 173 12.66 31.60 1.41
C ASN A 173 13.08 30.63 2.52
N LYS A 174 12.61 29.38 2.49
CA LYS A 174 12.96 28.30 3.42
C LYS A 174 13.02 26.98 2.69
N VAL A 175 14.06 26.20 2.96
CA VAL A 175 14.24 24.84 2.46
C VAL A 175 14.31 23.90 3.65
N ALA A 176 13.43 22.90 3.69
CA ALA A 176 13.53 21.81 4.66
C ALA A 176 14.30 20.66 4.01
N PHE A 177 15.38 20.25 4.64
CA PHE A 177 16.16 19.10 4.21
C PHE A 177 15.91 17.94 5.19
N SER A 178 15.49 16.78 4.66
CA SER A 178 15.24 15.60 5.46
C SER A 178 16.03 14.41 4.92
N LEU A 179 16.84 13.82 5.78
CA LEU A 179 17.50 12.54 5.51
C LEU A 179 16.55 11.40 5.85
N GLY A 180 16.32 10.52 4.89
CA GLY A 180 15.47 9.34 5.11
C GLY A 180 16.10 8.35 6.10
N VAL A 181 15.28 7.48 6.67
CA VAL A 181 15.71 6.44 7.63
C VAL A 181 16.84 5.56 7.08
N ALA A 182 16.86 5.32 5.78
CA ALA A 182 17.91 4.54 5.12
C ALA A 182 19.33 5.13 5.28
N PHE A 183 19.44 6.42 5.52
CA PHE A 183 20.72 7.07 5.78
C PHE A 183 21.30 6.70 7.14
N ILE A 184 20.46 6.46 8.13
CA ILE A 184 20.88 6.11 9.50
C ILE A 184 21.39 4.68 9.57
N GLU A 185 20.90 3.80 8.69
CA GLU A 185 21.25 2.38 8.66
C GLU A 185 22.45 2.06 7.74
N SER A 186 22.98 3.03 7.00
CA SER A 186 24.08 2.83 6.05
C SER A 186 25.36 3.51 6.53
N PRO A 187 26.41 2.74 6.91
CA PRO A 187 27.68 3.30 7.34
C PRO A 187 28.35 4.24 6.33
N SER A 188 28.17 3.96 5.04
CA SER A 188 28.69 4.81 3.96
C SER A 188 27.96 6.16 3.90
N MET A 189 26.66 6.17 4.17
CA MET A 189 25.89 7.42 4.21
C MET A 189 26.14 8.21 5.48
N GLU A 190 26.34 7.54 6.62
CA GLU A 190 26.74 8.18 7.86
C GLU A 190 28.09 8.90 7.70
N LYS A 191 29.05 8.28 6.99
CA LYS A 191 30.33 8.91 6.66
C LYS A 191 30.13 10.14 5.79
N LEU A 192 29.35 10.05 4.74
CA LEU A 192 29.04 11.19 3.83
C LEU A 192 28.39 12.36 4.58
N MET A 193 27.53 12.09 5.55
CA MET A 193 26.88 13.11 6.38
C MET A 193 27.85 13.81 7.35
N LYS A 194 28.92 13.16 7.76
CA LYS A 194 29.94 13.74 8.64
C LYS A 194 30.98 14.55 7.88
N GLU A 195 31.11 14.32 6.57
CA GLU A 195 32.08 14.99 5.69
C GLU A 195 31.50 16.23 4.99
N ASN A 196 30.20 16.50 5.06
CA ASN A 196 29.47 17.64 4.52
C ASN A 196 28.76 18.43 5.62
#